data_78176dfa233f869dfa9761af9f1f6a10
#
_entry.id   78176dfa233f869dfa9761af9f1f6a10
#
_cell.length_a   1.000
_cell.length_b   1.000
_cell.length_c   1.000
_cell.angle_alpha   90.00
_cell.angle_beta   90.00
_cell.angle_gamma   90.00
#
_symmetry.space_group_name_H-M   'P 1'
#
loop_
_entity.id
_entity.type
_entity.pdbx_description
1 polymer ?
#
loop_
_entity_poly.entity_id
_entity_poly.type
_entity_poly.pdbx_seq_one_letter_code
_entity_poly.pdbx_strand_id
1 'polypeptide(L)'
;MKFFDRTDEIARLREIRERASTTSQFTVITGRRRVGKTELLKHAYADDDFIYLFVSRKAESVLVTSFIEEVNRLYPEAISVEISTLGGFFRELMKLAERQPLTVFIDEFQEFFRINPSVYGDLQGLWDRFHDKVRLNLVVCGSINSLMTKIFQDRKEPLYGRQTALLRIEPFTTTTLKEILSHYAPEYTSDDLLALYAFTGGVAKYVASLMDARAYTPEQMVKCIISPDSLFLDEGKMLLSDEFGKDYAVYFSILSAIARGATTRNAIEQDVGRAVGGHLTRLENDYHLIAKQEPFRARSSKVVRYLIDDRFYVFWFRFIFKYDYMLQIGSYDMLRKVVLRDYPVFSGKALERYFRQKFAEGGAWTRIGSWWDRRGENEIDLVAENELDRTLAVYEVKRDSKRYRGEELDAKIKTFLSVLGRQASLPVARGVLSLDDM
;
A
#
# COMPACT_ATOMS: atom_id res chain seq x y z
N MET A 1 1.71 4.86 19.47
CA MET A 1 2.69 5.65 18.68
C MET A 1 2.10 7.03 18.40
N LYS A 2 2.92 8.11 18.45
CA LYS A 2 2.53 9.46 18.00
C LYS A 2 2.17 9.43 16.51
N PHE A 3 1.31 10.35 16.05
CA PHE A 3 1.03 10.55 14.63
C PHE A 3 2.25 11.18 13.94
N PHE A 4 2.63 10.64 12.81
CA PHE A 4 3.78 11.10 12.01
C PHE A 4 3.36 11.33 10.56
N ASP A 5 4.05 12.29 9.91
CA ASP A 5 3.90 12.57 8.49
C ASP A 5 2.45 12.97 8.10
N ARG A 6 2.09 12.86 6.85
CA ARG A 6 0.75 13.15 6.29
C ARG A 6 0.41 14.64 6.19
N THR A 7 1.41 15.50 6.26
CA THR A 7 1.20 16.95 6.21
C THR A 7 0.49 17.37 4.91
N ASP A 8 0.91 16.80 3.79
CA ASP A 8 0.38 17.13 2.47
C ASP A 8 -1.06 16.60 2.30
N GLU A 9 -1.30 15.36 2.76
CA GLU A 9 -2.64 14.77 2.71
C GLU A 9 -3.62 15.52 3.62
N ILE A 10 -3.19 15.94 4.82
CA ILE A 10 -3.99 16.75 5.74
C ILE A 10 -4.30 18.12 5.12
N ALA A 11 -3.28 18.80 4.58
CA ALA A 11 -3.46 20.09 3.92
C ALA A 11 -4.43 19.98 2.75
N ARG A 12 -4.32 18.92 1.94
CA ARG A 12 -5.21 18.66 0.82
C ARG A 12 -6.66 18.40 1.24
N LEU A 13 -6.86 17.62 2.30
CA LEU A 13 -8.20 17.34 2.84
C LEU A 13 -8.85 18.61 3.40
N ARG A 14 -8.10 19.47 4.07
CA ARG A 14 -8.58 20.78 4.57
C ARG A 14 -8.96 21.70 3.41
N GLU A 15 -8.11 21.82 2.38
CA GLU A 15 -8.43 22.59 1.15
C GLU A 15 -9.71 22.10 0.48
N ILE A 16 -9.90 20.78 0.37
CA ILE A 16 -11.13 20.20 -0.20
C ILE A 16 -12.35 20.58 0.64
N ARG A 17 -12.24 20.53 1.97
CA ARG A 17 -13.32 20.95 2.88
C ARG A 17 -13.67 22.42 2.72
N GLU A 18 -12.68 23.30 2.62
CA GLU A 18 -12.91 24.73 2.36
C GLU A 18 -13.72 24.94 1.06
N ARG A 19 -13.37 24.23 -0.01
CA ARG A 19 -14.12 24.24 -1.26
C ARG A 19 -15.55 23.70 -1.11
N ALA A 20 -15.76 22.72 -0.22
CA ALA A 20 -17.08 22.16 0.04
C ALA A 20 -18.05 23.16 0.69
N SER A 21 -17.57 24.29 1.25
CA SER A 21 -18.42 25.37 1.76
C SER A 21 -19.20 26.11 0.65
N THR A 22 -18.72 26.04 -0.60
CA THR A 22 -19.34 26.67 -1.77
C THR A 22 -19.89 25.67 -2.78
N THR A 23 -19.20 24.55 -3.00
CA THR A 23 -19.57 23.53 -3.99
C THR A 23 -19.23 22.16 -3.43
N SER A 24 -20.21 21.25 -3.42
CA SER A 24 -20.03 19.91 -2.87
C SER A 24 -18.79 19.21 -3.40
N GLN A 25 -18.10 18.51 -2.52
CA GLN A 25 -16.92 17.73 -2.82
C GLN A 25 -17.16 16.26 -2.52
N PHE A 26 -16.74 15.39 -3.43
CA PHE A 26 -16.78 13.94 -3.27
C PHE A 26 -15.37 13.39 -3.32
N THR A 27 -14.79 13.12 -2.17
CA THR A 27 -13.42 12.64 -2.04
C THR A 27 -13.41 11.13 -1.82
N VAL A 28 -12.64 10.42 -2.62
CA VAL A 28 -12.39 8.99 -2.46
C VAL A 28 -10.98 8.78 -1.90
N ILE A 29 -10.89 8.10 -0.77
CA ILE A 29 -9.61 7.73 -0.17
C ILE A 29 -9.39 6.24 -0.34
N THR A 30 -8.35 5.88 -1.07
CA THR A 30 -7.91 4.51 -1.26
C THR A 30 -6.57 4.27 -0.57
N GLY A 31 -6.16 3.04 -0.51
CA GLY A 31 -4.89 2.64 0.06
C GLY A 31 -5.05 1.36 0.85
N ARG A 32 -3.94 0.68 1.03
CA ARG A 32 -3.87 -0.59 1.72
C ARG A 32 -4.58 -0.54 3.09
N ARG A 33 -5.15 -1.67 3.51
CA ARG A 33 -5.66 -1.82 4.88
C ARG A 33 -4.53 -1.55 5.88
N ARG A 34 -4.85 -0.89 7.00
CA ARG A 34 -3.91 -0.54 8.09
C ARG A 34 -2.87 0.53 7.77
N VAL A 35 -2.97 1.21 6.62
CA VAL A 35 -2.07 2.31 6.24
C VAL A 35 -2.37 3.62 6.99
N GLY A 36 -3.46 3.67 7.77
CA GLY A 36 -3.81 4.83 8.60
C GLY A 36 -4.86 5.77 8.03
N LYS A 37 -5.72 5.34 7.08
CA LYS A 37 -6.76 6.19 6.45
C LYS A 37 -7.68 6.86 7.48
N THR A 38 -8.24 6.09 8.41
CA THR A 38 -9.16 6.59 9.43
C THR A 38 -8.48 7.57 10.40
N GLU A 39 -7.22 7.27 10.80
CA GLU A 39 -6.45 8.18 11.67
C GLU A 39 -6.08 9.48 10.94
N LEU A 40 -5.74 9.42 9.65
CA LEU A 40 -5.52 10.60 8.83
C LEU A 40 -6.75 11.53 8.85
N LEU A 41 -7.94 10.99 8.66
CA LEU A 41 -9.18 11.77 8.65
C LEU A 41 -9.49 12.39 10.01
N LYS A 42 -9.31 11.65 11.10
CA LYS A 42 -9.45 12.19 12.45
C LYS A 42 -8.50 13.36 12.72
N HIS A 43 -7.26 13.29 12.20
CA HIS A 43 -6.30 14.39 12.34
C HIS A 43 -6.59 15.56 11.39
N ALA A 44 -7.04 15.29 10.17
CA ALA A 44 -7.38 16.33 9.21
C ALA A 44 -8.55 17.20 9.69
N TYR A 45 -9.51 16.59 10.39
CA TYR A 45 -10.77 17.21 10.86
C TYR A 45 -10.89 17.24 12.39
N ALA A 46 -9.75 17.25 13.12
CA ALA A 46 -9.75 17.19 14.59
C ALA A 46 -10.55 18.32 15.27
N ASP A 47 -10.56 19.50 14.64
CA ASP A 47 -11.22 20.71 15.16
C ASP A 47 -12.64 20.90 14.62
N ASP A 48 -13.18 19.89 13.93
CA ASP A 48 -14.41 19.99 13.16
C ASP A 48 -15.43 18.93 13.54
N ASP A 49 -16.70 19.31 13.49
CA ASP A 49 -17.78 18.34 13.55
C ASP A 49 -17.93 17.62 12.21
N PHE A 50 -17.85 16.31 12.23
CA PHE A 50 -18.12 15.48 11.06
C PHE A 50 -18.93 14.24 11.43
N ILE A 51 -19.82 13.84 10.53
CA ILE A 51 -20.62 12.63 10.67
C ILE A 51 -19.74 11.44 10.24
N TYR A 52 -19.50 10.50 11.16
CA TYR A 52 -18.74 9.28 10.87
C TYR A 52 -19.67 8.08 10.71
N LEU A 53 -19.73 7.50 9.52
CA LEU A 53 -20.57 6.36 9.17
C LEU A 53 -19.70 5.16 8.85
N PHE A 54 -19.78 4.11 9.66
CA PHE A 54 -19.08 2.85 9.43
C PHE A 54 -20.02 1.83 8.78
N VAL A 55 -19.68 1.37 7.58
CA VAL A 55 -20.49 0.38 6.85
C VAL A 55 -20.19 -1.02 7.36
N SER A 56 -20.93 -1.47 8.37
CA SER A 56 -20.85 -2.82 8.91
C SER A 56 -21.77 -3.78 8.14
N ARG A 57 -21.40 -5.07 8.12
CA ARG A 57 -22.19 -6.13 7.44
C ARG A 57 -23.45 -6.47 8.24
N LYS A 58 -24.47 -5.62 8.13
CA LYS A 58 -25.80 -5.75 8.77
C LYS A 58 -26.90 -5.69 7.68
N ALA A 59 -28.12 -6.02 8.05
CA ALA A 59 -29.26 -5.74 7.20
C ALA A 59 -29.38 -4.24 6.92
N GLU A 60 -29.80 -3.85 5.71
CA GLU A 60 -29.85 -2.46 5.26
C GLU A 60 -30.62 -1.56 6.23
N SER A 61 -31.79 -1.97 6.70
CA SER A 61 -32.62 -1.18 7.64
C SER A 61 -31.91 -0.93 8.98
N VAL A 62 -31.18 -1.94 9.50
CA VAL A 62 -30.42 -1.81 10.77
C VAL A 62 -29.25 -0.85 10.59
N LEU A 63 -28.59 -0.89 9.45
CA LEU A 63 -27.50 0.02 9.12
C LEU A 63 -28.01 1.46 8.99
N VAL A 64 -29.13 1.66 8.29
CA VAL A 64 -29.79 2.98 8.14
C VAL A 64 -30.18 3.54 9.49
N THR A 65 -30.76 2.74 10.41
CA THR A 65 -31.05 3.20 11.77
C THR A 65 -29.79 3.68 12.47
N SER A 66 -28.70 2.92 12.41
CA SER A 66 -27.41 3.33 13.02
C SER A 66 -26.88 4.64 12.42
N PHE A 67 -27.05 4.84 11.13
CA PHE A 67 -26.64 6.07 10.45
C PHE A 67 -27.48 7.29 10.86
N ILE A 68 -28.78 7.10 11.00
CA ILE A 68 -29.69 8.15 11.51
C ILE A 68 -29.32 8.55 12.93
N GLU A 69 -28.99 7.58 13.80
CA GLU A 69 -28.53 7.84 15.17
C GLU A 69 -27.25 8.69 15.18
N GLU A 70 -26.28 8.38 14.30
CA GLU A 70 -25.04 9.18 14.19
C GLU A 70 -25.28 10.60 13.67
N VAL A 71 -26.20 10.78 12.68
CA VAL A 71 -26.58 12.10 12.21
C VAL A 71 -27.26 12.89 13.33
N ASN A 72 -28.26 12.30 13.99
CA ASN A 72 -29.04 12.95 15.02
C ASN A 72 -28.24 13.22 16.31
N ARG A 73 -27.13 12.50 16.55
CA ARG A 73 -26.20 12.78 17.64
C ARG A 73 -25.53 14.15 17.47
N LEU A 74 -25.16 14.53 16.26
CA LEU A 74 -24.54 15.82 15.94
C LEU A 74 -25.58 16.91 15.61
N TYR A 75 -26.66 16.53 14.97
CA TYR A 75 -27.74 17.41 14.52
C TYR A 75 -29.08 16.90 15.06
N PRO A 76 -29.46 17.24 16.29
CA PRO A 76 -30.68 16.73 16.93
C PRO A 76 -31.91 16.92 16.04
N GLU A 77 -32.69 15.85 15.91
CA GLU A 77 -33.93 15.80 15.10
C GLU A 77 -33.78 16.12 13.60
N ALA A 78 -32.54 16.12 13.07
CA ALA A 78 -32.29 16.41 11.66
C ALA A 78 -32.98 15.41 10.73
N ILE A 79 -33.07 14.13 11.13
CA ILE A 79 -33.82 13.09 10.44
C ILE A 79 -34.86 12.51 11.40
N SER A 80 -36.08 12.95 11.27
CA SER A 80 -37.23 12.54 12.11
C SER A 80 -38.22 11.62 11.39
N VAL A 81 -37.99 11.35 10.10
CA VAL A 81 -38.83 10.46 9.28
C VAL A 81 -38.36 9.02 9.38
N GLU A 82 -39.29 8.08 9.29
CA GLU A 82 -38.97 6.66 9.27
C GLU A 82 -38.39 6.28 7.90
N ILE A 83 -37.15 5.80 7.89
CA ILE A 83 -36.40 5.42 6.70
C ILE A 83 -35.77 4.05 6.94
N SER A 84 -35.94 3.15 5.96
CA SER A 84 -35.38 1.78 6.01
C SER A 84 -34.38 1.48 4.89
N THR A 85 -34.19 2.40 3.93
CA THR A 85 -33.32 2.21 2.76
C THR A 85 -32.18 3.22 2.72
N LEU A 86 -31.01 2.78 2.21
CA LEU A 86 -29.84 3.65 2.03
C LEU A 86 -30.11 4.82 1.08
N GLY A 87 -30.83 4.57 -0.03
CA GLY A 87 -31.23 5.65 -0.94
C GLY A 87 -32.11 6.70 -0.29
N GLY A 88 -33.02 6.29 0.62
CA GLY A 88 -33.81 7.19 1.46
C GLY A 88 -32.95 8.01 2.41
N PHE A 89 -32.01 7.35 3.11
CA PHE A 89 -31.05 8.01 4.00
C PHE A 89 -30.21 9.07 3.30
N PHE A 90 -29.60 8.74 2.16
CA PHE A 90 -28.79 9.70 1.41
C PHE A 90 -29.61 10.88 0.88
N ARG A 91 -30.90 10.67 0.56
CA ARG A 91 -31.80 11.77 0.18
C ARG A 91 -32.02 12.75 1.34
N GLU A 92 -32.25 12.26 2.55
CA GLU A 92 -32.41 13.14 3.73
C GLU A 92 -31.08 13.84 4.08
N LEU A 93 -29.95 13.16 3.90
CA LEU A 93 -28.63 13.77 4.07
C LEU A 93 -28.41 14.94 3.09
N MET A 94 -28.84 14.80 1.81
CA MET A 94 -28.79 15.90 0.84
C MET A 94 -29.68 17.07 1.26
N LYS A 95 -30.89 16.81 1.75
CA LYS A 95 -31.78 17.87 2.27
C LYS A 95 -31.18 18.59 3.48
N LEU A 96 -30.48 17.87 4.35
CA LEU A 96 -29.78 18.50 5.47
C LEU A 96 -28.62 19.37 4.96
N ALA A 97 -27.89 18.93 3.94
CA ALA A 97 -26.82 19.67 3.32
C ALA A 97 -27.27 20.92 2.53
N GLU A 98 -28.57 21.01 2.15
CA GLU A 98 -29.17 22.25 1.61
C GLU A 98 -29.25 23.34 2.69
N ARG A 99 -29.51 22.96 3.94
CA ARG A 99 -29.73 23.87 5.06
C ARG A 99 -28.44 24.37 5.68
N GLN A 100 -27.42 23.50 5.76
CA GLN A 100 -26.14 23.79 6.39
C GLN A 100 -24.99 22.99 5.78
N PRO A 101 -23.74 23.47 5.85
CA PRO A 101 -22.58 22.70 5.41
C PRO A 101 -22.45 21.41 6.22
N LEU A 102 -22.19 20.30 5.53
CA LEU A 102 -21.97 19.01 6.17
C LEU A 102 -20.63 18.42 5.74
N THR A 103 -19.92 17.82 6.70
CA THR A 103 -18.83 16.89 6.43
C THR A 103 -19.26 15.49 6.81
N VAL A 104 -19.25 14.57 5.88
CA VAL A 104 -19.66 13.17 6.06
C VAL A 104 -18.54 12.26 5.64
N PHE A 105 -18.12 11.42 6.55
CA PHE A 105 -17.12 10.40 6.30
C PHE A 105 -17.75 9.01 6.36
N ILE A 106 -17.63 8.24 5.25
CA ILE A 106 -18.14 6.86 5.16
C ILE A 106 -16.95 5.91 5.08
N ASP A 107 -16.76 5.11 6.11
CA ASP A 107 -15.71 4.10 6.19
C ASP A 107 -16.23 2.73 5.73
N GLU A 108 -15.36 1.93 5.11
CA GLU A 108 -15.66 0.63 4.48
C GLU A 108 -16.76 0.74 3.41
N PHE A 109 -16.72 1.80 2.62
CA PHE A 109 -17.72 2.13 1.59
C PHE A 109 -17.99 0.98 0.60
N GLN A 110 -17.00 0.15 0.31
CA GLN A 110 -17.16 -1.01 -0.57
C GLN A 110 -18.10 -2.09 0.00
N GLU A 111 -18.35 -2.11 1.31
CA GLU A 111 -19.26 -3.10 1.92
C GLU A 111 -20.72 -2.91 1.48
N PHE A 112 -21.08 -1.73 1.01
CA PHE A 112 -22.38 -1.53 0.37
C PHE A 112 -22.62 -2.48 -0.80
N PHE A 113 -21.57 -2.87 -1.53
CA PHE A 113 -21.68 -3.84 -2.63
C PHE A 113 -22.28 -5.18 -2.18
N ARG A 114 -22.03 -5.56 -0.93
CA ARG A 114 -22.54 -6.82 -0.34
C ARG A 114 -23.91 -6.67 0.31
N ILE A 115 -24.25 -5.45 0.77
CA ILE A 115 -25.50 -5.18 1.47
C ILE A 115 -26.61 -4.89 0.48
N ASN A 116 -26.42 -3.87 -0.34
CA ASN A 116 -27.34 -3.45 -1.39
C ASN A 116 -26.58 -2.67 -2.47
N PRO A 117 -26.13 -3.32 -3.56
CA PRO A 117 -25.35 -2.65 -4.61
C PRO A 117 -26.12 -1.56 -5.37
N SER A 118 -27.47 -1.50 -5.27
CA SER A 118 -28.25 -0.46 -5.91
C SER A 118 -27.99 0.93 -5.32
N VAL A 119 -27.44 1.00 -4.09
CA VAL A 119 -27.11 2.27 -3.43
C VAL A 119 -26.15 3.14 -4.25
N TYR A 120 -25.26 2.54 -5.03
CA TYR A 120 -24.36 3.32 -5.90
C TYR A 120 -25.11 4.06 -7.00
N GLY A 121 -26.15 3.44 -7.56
CA GLY A 121 -27.05 4.10 -8.52
C GLY A 121 -27.90 5.18 -7.87
N ASP A 122 -28.42 4.93 -6.67
CA ASP A 122 -29.18 5.93 -5.91
C ASP A 122 -28.32 7.14 -5.58
N LEU A 123 -27.08 6.89 -5.10
CA LEU A 123 -26.13 7.96 -4.78
C LEU A 123 -25.69 8.73 -6.02
N GLN A 124 -25.50 8.05 -7.17
CA GLN A 124 -25.26 8.69 -8.45
C GLN A 124 -26.39 9.67 -8.78
N GLY A 125 -27.63 9.21 -8.78
CA GLY A 125 -28.80 10.04 -9.14
C GLY A 125 -28.99 11.23 -8.19
N LEU A 126 -28.72 11.05 -6.90
CA LEU A 126 -28.74 12.13 -5.90
C LEU A 126 -27.60 13.12 -6.14
N TRP A 127 -26.38 12.62 -6.32
CA TRP A 127 -25.21 13.46 -6.59
C TRP A 127 -25.41 14.32 -7.84
N ASP A 128 -25.78 13.71 -8.96
CA ASP A 128 -26.00 14.40 -10.25
C ASP A 128 -27.09 15.49 -10.15
N ARG A 129 -28.05 15.35 -9.22
CA ARG A 129 -29.14 16.33 -9.00
C ARG A 129 -28.79 17.45 -8.03
N PHE A 130 -28.00 17.17 -6.99
CA PHE A 130 -27.87 18.06 -5.83
C PHE A 130 -26.47 18.64 -5.62
N HIS A 131 -25.39 18.08 -6.19
CA HIS A 131 -24.02 18.47 -5.87
C HIS A 131 -23.70 19.96 -6.07
N ASP A 132 -24.41 20.64 -6.95
CA ASP A 132 -24.30 22.09 -7.22
C ASP A 132 -25.21 22.96 -6.34
N LYS A 133 -26.12 22.35 -5.56
CA LYS A 133 -27.14 23.03 -4.75
C LYS A 133 -26.92 22.89 -3.25
N VAL A 134 -26.11 21.94 -2.85
CA VAL A 134 -25.87 21.62 -1.45
C VAL A 134 -24.39 21.86 -1.09
N ARG A 135 -24.10 21.96 0.22
CA ARG A 135 -22.75 22.14 0.74
C ARG A 135 -22.32 20.88 1.48
N LEU A 136 -21.88 19.88 0.72
CA LEU A 136 -21.54 18.57 1.23
C LEU A 136 -20.05 18.25 0.95
N ASN A 137 -19.29 18.01 2.00
CA ASN A 137 -17.98 17.36 1.93
C ASN A 137 -18.17 15.86 2.20
N LEU A 138 -18.37 15.08 1.14
CA LEU A 138 -18.50 13.63 1.22
C LEU A 138 -17.14 12.99 1.04
N VAL A 139 -16.65 12.34 2.08
CA VAL A 139 -15.38 11.59 2.06
C VAL A 139 -15.69 10.13 2.25
N VAL A 140 -15.29 9.30 1.32
CA VAL A 140 -15.49 7.84 1.40
C VAL A 140 -14.16 7.12 1.40
N CYS A 141 -14.00 6.10 2.22
CA CYS A 141 -12.84 5.24 2.16
C CYS A 141 -13.21 3.76 2.19
N GLY A 142 -12.29 2.95 1.69
CA GLY A 142 -12.42 1.51 1.70
C GLY A 142 -11.07 0.82 1.84
N SER A 143 -11.11 -0.38 2.39
CA SER A 143 -9.92 -1.20 2.63
C SER A 143 -9.67 -2.25 1.56
N ILE A 144 -10.70 -2.63 0.77
CA ILE A 144 -10.60 -3.60 -0.34
C ILE A 144 -10.34 -2.82 -1.62
N ASN A 145 -9.06 -2.78 -2.03
CA ASN A 145 -8.61 -1.94 -3.12
C ASN A 145 -9.27 -2.31 -4.47
N SER A 146 -9.43 -3.59 -4.75
CA SER A 146 -10.07 -4.10 -5.97
C SER A 146 -11.52 -3.62 -6.11
N LEU A 147 -12.31 -3.63 -5.02
CA LEU A 147 -13.68 -3.14 -5.03
C LEU A 147 -13.76 -1.63 -5.16
N MET A 148 -12.90 -0.88 -4.46
CA MET A 148 -12.86 0.59 -4.59
C MET A 148 -12.47 1.02 -6.01
N THR A 149 -11.48 0.36 -6.61
CA THR A 149 -11.10 0.57 -8.02
C THR A 149 -12.28 0.28 -8.95
N LYS A 150 -12.99 -0.83 -8.75
CA LYS A 150 -14.18 -1.15 -9.53
C LYS A 150 -15.24 -0.07 -9.39
N ILE A 151 -15.65 0.32 -8.18
CA ILE A 151 -16.73 1.27 -7.93
C ILE A 151 -16.46 2.65 -8.57
N PHE A 152 -15.21 3.14 -8.52
CA PHE A 152 -14.89 4.52 -8.93
C PHE A 152 -14.12 4.66 -10.23
N GLN A 153 -13.50 3.59 -10.75
CA GLN A 153 -12.63 3.65 -11.94
C GLN A 153 -13.12 2.78 -13.10
N ASP A 154 -14.06 1.84 -12.89
CA ASP A 154 -14.70 1.12 -13.99
C ASP A 154 -15.80 1.99 -14.62
N ARG A 155 -15.69 2.22 -15.93
CA ARG A 155 -16.65 3.03 -16.71
C ARG A 155 -18.08 2.50 -16.69
N LYS A 156 -18.28 1.25 -16.31
CA LYS A 156 -19.62 0.62 -16.23
C LYS A 156 -20.31 0.87 -14.90
N GLU A 157 -19.58 1.32 -13.89
CA GLU A 157 -20.13 1.51 -12.55
C GLU A 157 -20.76 2.91 -12.38
N PRO A 158 -21.84 3.03 -11.58
CA PRO A 158 -22.61 4.27 -11.45
C PRO A 158 -21.77 5.47 -10.97
N LEU A 159 -20.82 5.26 -10.04
CA LEU A 159 -20.03 6.34 -9.46
C LEU A 159 -18.78 6.71 -10.25
N TYR A 160 -18.54 6.06 -11.41
CA TYR A 160 -17.42 6.42 -12.28
C TYR A 160 -17.43 7.92 -12.62
N GLY A 161 -16.32 8.61 -12.35
CA GLY A 161 -16.13 10.02 -12.68
C GLY A 161 -16.92 11.02 -11.83
N ARG A 162 -17.60 10.61 -10.72
CA ARG A 162 -18.33 11.52 -9.83
C ARG A 162 -17.46 12.06 -8.69
N GLN A 163 -16.33 11.43 -8.41
CA GLN A 163 -15.40 11.93 -7.43
C GLN A 163 -14.72 13.23 -7.90
N THR A 164 -14.65 14.21 -7.01
CA THR A 164 -13.91 15.47 -7.26
C THR A 164 -12.45 15.37 -6.85
N ALA A 165 -12.11 14.40 -5.99
CA ALA A 165 -10.75 14.09 -5.59
C ALA A 165 -10.58 12.59 -5.32
N LEU A 166 -9.38 12.08 -5.67
CA LEU A 166 -8.94 10.73 -5.35
C LEU A 166 -7.59 10.83 -4.63
N LEU A 167 -7.56 10.43 -3.36
CA LEU A 167 -6.35 10.38 -2.56
C LEU A 167 -5.95 8.92 -2.34
N ARG A 168 -4.73 8.59 -2.70
CA ARG A 168 -4.16 7.28 -2.43
C ARG A 168 -3.17 7.40 -1.28
N ILE A 169 -3.47 6.73 -0.17
CA ILE A 169 -2.61 6.75 1.01
C ILE A 169 -1.62 5.60 0.91
N GLU A 170 -0.36 5.96 0.76
CA GLU A 170 0.75 5.01 0.68
C GLU A 170 1.33 4.70 2.07
N PRO A 171 2.07 3.59 2.23
CA PRO A 171 2.88 3.35 3.42
C PRO A 171 3.85 4.50 3.70
N PHE A 172 4.38 4.57 4.91
CA PHE A 172 5.39 5.58 5.27
C PHE A 172 6.60 5.54 4.35
N THR A 173 7.11 6.71 4.03
CA THR A 173 8.35 6.88 3.25
C THR A 173 9.58 6.37 4.00
N THR A 174 10.68 6.20 3.29
CA THR A 174 11.96 5.86 3.93
C THR A 174 12.40 6.96 4.90
N THR A 175 12.14 8.21 4.57
CA THR A 175 12.41 9.39 5.44
C THR A 175 11.55 9.34 6.69
N THR A 176 10.24 9.10 6.56
CA THR A 176 9.32 9.00 7.70
C THR A 176 9.69 7.84 8.64
N LEU A 177 10.07 6.68 8.09
CA LEU A 177 10.53 5.56 8.92
C LEU A 177 11.78 5.90 9.72
N LYS A 178 12.70 6.65 9.12
CA LYS A 178 13.90 7.15 9.78
C LYS A 178 13.55 8.12 10.91
N GLU A 179 12.64 9.06 10.68
CA GLU A 179 12.14 10.00 11.68
C GLU A 179 11.46 9.29 12.86
N ILE A 180 10.59 8.32 12.57
CA ILE A 180 9.92 7.52 13.60
C ILE A 180 10.95 6.80 14.47
N LEU A 181 11.89 6.10 13.85
CA LEU A 181 12.87 5.32 14.58
C LEU A 181 13.82 6.23 15.38
N SER A 182 14.24 7.37 14.82
CA SER A 182 15.02 8.40 15.54
C SER A 182 14.30 8.94 16.76
N HIS A 183 12.97 9.08 16.70
CA HIS A 183 12.16 9.57 17.82
C HIS A 183 12.04 8.55 18.97
N TYR A 184 11.87 7.26 18.64
CA TYR A 184 11.65 6.21 19.66
C TYR A 184 12.93 5.51 20.12
N ALA A 185 13.95 5.48 19.29
CA ALA A 185 15.25 4.83 19.54
C ALA A 185 16.38 5.68 18.95
N PRO A 186 16.80 6.79 19.59
CA PRO A 186 17.81 7.71 19.03
C PRO A 186 19.13 7.05 18.64
N GLU A 187 19.50 5.96 19.32
CA GLU A 187 20.74 5.18 19.08
C GLU A 187 20.55 4.03 18.08
N TYR A 188 19.48 4.04 17.29
CA TYR A 188 19.23 2.99 16.30
C TYR A 188 20.36 2.88 15.27
N THR A 189 20.57 1.69 14.73
CA THR A 189 21.51 1.41 13.65
C THR A 189 20.80 1.41 12.29
N SER A 190 21.56 1.51 11.21
CA SER A 190 21.01 1.32 9.85
C SER A 190 20.38 -0.05 9.65
N ASP A 191 20.86 -1.09 10.35
CA ASP A 191 20.27 -2.42 10.29
C ASP A 191 18.90 -2.48 11.00
N ASP A 192 18.71 -1.72 12.08
CA ASP A 192 17.41 -1.58 12.75
C ASP A 192 16.39 -0.90 11.81
N LEU A 193 16.81 0.15 11.10
CA LEU A 193 15.98 0.82 10.10
C LEU A 193 15.64 -0.13 8.94
N LEU A 194 16.61 -0.89 8.45
CA LEU A 194 16.38 -1.87 7.40
C LEU A 194 15.41 -2.97 7.86
N ALA A 195 15.52 -3.45 9.10
CA ALA A 195 14.61 -4.43 9.67
C ALA A 195 13.19 -3.89 9.77
N LEU A 196 13.00 -2.66 10.28
CA LEU A 196 11.71 -2.00 10.34
C LEU A 196 11.07 -1.92 8.95
N TYR A 197 11.82 -1.45 7.95
CA TYR A 197 11.36 -1.40 6.56
C TYR A 197 11.04 -2.78 5.99
N ALA A 198 11.92 -3.77 6.18
CA ALA A 198 11.80 -5.10 5.59
C ALA A 198 10.62 -5.90 6.16
N PHE A 199 10.29 -5.71 7.45
CA PHE A 199 9.23 -6.45 8.12
C PHE A 199 7.87 -5.77 8.02
N THR A 200 7.81 -4.45 7.98
CA THR A 200 6.55 -3.68 8.00
C THR A 200 6.15 -3.13 6.65
N GLY A 201 7.10 -2.93 5.73
CA GLY A 201 6.88 -2.22 4.48
C GLY A 201 6.42 -0.77 4.68
N GLY A 202 6.64 -0.17 5.85
CA GLY A 202 6.18 1.17 6.18
C GLY A 202 4.69 1.28 6.51
N VAL A 203 3.97 0.17 6.65
CA VAL A 203 2.54 0.19 6.99
C VAL A 203 2.33 0.69 8.41
N ALA A 204 1.60 1.80 8.55
CA ALA A 204 1.48 2.57 9.79
C ALA A 204 1.12 1.72 11.02
N LYS A 205 0.15 0.80 10.91
CA LYS A 205 -0.25 -0.07 12.02
C LYS A 205 0.85 -1.02 12.47
N TYR A 206 1.64 -1.55 11.52
CA TYR A 206 2.73 -2.48 11.87
C TYR A 206 3.89 -1.74 12.51
N VAL A 207 4.24 -0.57 11.94
CA VAL A 207 5.24 0.31 12.55
C VAL A 207 4.82 0.70 13.96
N ALA A 208 3.58 1.17 14.13
CA ALA A 208 3.03 1.52 15.45
C ALA A 208 3.10 0.36 16.45
N SER A 209 2.73 -0.86 16.02
CA SER A 209 2.76 -2.04 16.91
C SER A 209 4.17 -2.35 17.40
N LEU A 210 5.20 -2.20 16.55
CA LEU A 210 6.59 -2.39 16.95
C LEU A 210 7.09 -1.29 17.87
N MET A 211 6.76 -0.02 17.57
CA MET A 211 7.15 1.12 18.41
C MET A 211 6.50 1.05 19.80
N ASP A 212 5.20 0.72 19.87
CA ASP A 212 4.47 0.57 21.15
C ASP A 212 5.01 -0.60 21.97
N ALA A 213 5.47 -1.67 21.33
CA ALA A 213 6.14 -2.80 21.97
C ALA A 213 7.62 -2.52 22.31
N ARG A 214 8.16 -1.34 21.99
CA ARG A 214 9.58 -0.98 22.12
C ARG A 214 10.51 -1.97 21.44
N ALA A 215 10.11 -2.50 20.30
CA ALA A 215 10.86 -3.45 19.50
C ALA A 215 11.62 -2.70 18.40
N TYR A 216 12.87 -2.33 18.65
CA TYR A 216 13.65 -1.44 17.81
C TYR A 216 14.78 -2.15 17.04
N THR A 217 15.23 -3.32 17.51
CA THR A 217 16.26 -4.11 16.83
C THR A 217 15.65 -5.30 16.06
N PRO A 218 16.35 -5.89 15.08
CA PRO A 218 15.87 -7.06 14.36
C PRO A 218 15.37 -8.18 15.28
N GLU A 219 16.11 -8.48 16.36
CA GLU A 219 15.79 -9.52 17.33
C GLU A 219 14.52 -9.20 18.12
N GLN A 220 14.38 -7.94 18.57
CA GLN A 220 13.20 -7.47 19.29
C GLN A 220 11.98 -7.47 18.40
N MET A 221 12.10 -7.00 17.15
CA MET A 221 11.03 -7.01 16.15
C MET A 221 10.56 -8.43 15.84
N VAL A 222 11.50 -9.35 15.58
CA VAL A 222 11.20 -10.76 15.32
C VAL A 222 10.52 -11.40 16.53
N LYS A 223 10.96 -11.09 17.75
CA LYS A 223 10.33 -11.57 18.99
C LYS A 223 8.89 -11.06 19.13
N CYS A 224 8.64 -9.80 18.80
CA CYS A 224 7.31 -9.19 18.83
C CYS A 224 6.40 -9.78 17.75
N ILE A 225 6.89 -9.90 16.51
CA ILE A 225 6.11 -10.40 15.37
C ILE A 225 5.76 -11.90 15.56
N ILE A 226 6.70 -12.70 16.04
CA ILE A 226 6.54 -14.14 16.23
C ILE A 226 6.29 -14.43 17.70
N SER A 227 5.11 -14.07 18.18
CA SER A 227 4.62 -14.37 19.54
C SER A 227 3.19 -14.93 19.46
N PRO A 228 2.75 -15.74 20.44
CA PRO A 228 1.43 -16.36 20.40
C PRO A 228 0.27 -15.40 20.13
N ASP A 229 0.34 -14.20 20.73
CA ASP A 229 -0.73 -13.18 20.67
C ASP A 229 -0.47 -12.13 19.58
N SER A 230 0.43 -12.42 18.65
CA SER A 230 0.82 -11.45 17.63
C SER A 230 -0.20 -11.35 16.52
N LEU A 231 -0.70 -10.13 16.29
CA LEU A 231 -1.57 -9.83 15.15
C LEU A 231 -0.93 -10.14 13.78
N PHE A 232 0.42 -10.20 13.70
CA PHE A 232 1.13 -10.41 12.45
C PHE A 232 0.99 -11.83 11.91
N LEU A 233 0.72 -12.83 12.76
CA LEU A 233 0.69 -14.23 12.37
C LEU A 233 -0.45 -14.52 11.40
N ASP A 234 -1.67 -14.09 11.72
CA ASP A 234 -2.85 -14.34 10.91
C ASP A 234 -3.15 -13.22 9.90
N GLU A 235 -2.45 -12.10 10.02
CA GLU A 235 -2.73 -10.88 9.27
C GLU A 235 -2.72 -11.09 7.76
N GLY A 236 -1.69 -11.72 7.21
CA GLY A 236 -1.57 -11.96 5.78
C GLY A 236 -2.72 -12.83 5.25
N LYS A 237 -3.13 -13.85 6.02
CA LYS A 237 -4.25 -14.73 5.67
C LYS A 237 -5.58 -13.99 5.70
N MET A 238 -5.84 -13.22 6.77
CA MET A 238 -7.08 -12.46 6.92
C MET A 238 -7.26 -11.44 5.79
N LEU A 239 -6.23 -10.62 5.53
CA LEU A 239 -6.31 -9.56 4.52
C LEU A 239 -6.52 -10.13 3.11
N LEU A 240 -5.78 -11.16 2.74
CA LEU A 240 -5.84 -11.74 1.40
C LEU A 240 -7.08 -12.60 1.18
N SER A 241 -7.63 -13.23 2.23
CA SER A 241 -8.89 -13.97 2.12
C SER A 241 -10.08 -13.04 1.85
N ASP A 242 -10.09 -11.84 2.40
CA ASP A 242 -11.11 -10.83 2.09
C ASP A 242 -11.02 -10.34 0.64
N GLU A 243 -9.80 -10.23 0.07
CA GLU A 243 -9.57 -9.82 -1.32
C GLU A 243 -9.91 -10.92 -2.33
N PHE A 244 -9.48 -12.18 -2.09
CA PHE A 244 -9.52 -13.25 -3.09
C PHE A 244 -10.81 -14.08 -3.06
N GLY A 245 -11.56 -14.06 -1.96
CA GLY A 245 -12.76 -14.87 -1.83
C GLY A 245 -12.47 -16.38 -1.99
N LYS A 246 -13.23 -17.05 -2.87
CA LYS A 246 -13.15 -18.53 -3.06
C LYS A 246 -11.85 -19.00 -3.74
N ASP A 247 -11.18 -18.15 -4.49
CA ASP A 247 -9.99 -18.51 -5.29
C ASP A 247 -8.67 -18.35 -4.51
N TYR A 248 -8.75 -18.11 -3.19
CA TYR A 248 -7.60 -17.75 -2.36
C TYR A 248 -6.42 -18.75 -2.46
N ALA A 249 -6.68 -20.05 -2.55
CA ALA A 249 -5.64 -21.09 -2.53
C ALA A 249 -4.63 -20.95 -3.68
N VAL A 250 -5.10 -20.63 -4.89
CA VAL A 250 -4.24 -20.43 -6.08
C VAL A 250 -3.40 -19.18 -5.92
N TYR A 251 -4.01 -18.07 -5.50
CA TYR A 251 -3.29 -16.82 -5.28
C TYR A 251 -2.24 -16.93 -4.18
N PHE A 252 -2.55 -17.62 -3.08
CA PHE A 252 -1.57 -17.92 -2.02
C PHE A 252 -0.39 -18.75 -2.54
N SER A 253 -0.62 -19.76 -3.36
CA SER A 253 0.44 -20.57 -3.97
C SER A 253 1.34 -19.71 -4.85
N ILE A 254 0.77 -18.82 -5.67
CA ILE A 254 1.53 -17.90 -6.53
C ILE A 254 2.38 -16.93 -5.70
N LEU A 255 1.77 -16.26 -4.71
CA LEU A 255 2.47 -15.31 -3.85
C LEU A 255 3.57 -15.99 -3.03
N SER A 256 3.32 -17.21 -2.55
CA SER A 256 4.32 -18.02 -1.86
C SER A 256 5.50 -18.39 -2.78
N ALA A 257 5.25 -18.78 -4.03
CA ALA A 257 6.28 -19.05 -5.03
C ALA A 257 7.16 -17.81 -5.29
N ILE A 258 6.53 -16.64 -5.50
CA ILE A 258 7.25 -15.37 -5.72
C ILE A 258 8.09 -15.00 -4.48
N ALA A 259 7.55 -15.13 -3.27
CA ALA A 259 8.27 -14.86 -2.04
C ALA A 259 9.47 -15.78 -1.81
N ARG A 260 9.46 -16.99 -2.37
CA ARG A 260 10.61 -17.92 -2.38
C ARG A 260 11.62 -17.64 -3.48
N GLY A 261 11.33 -16.75 -4.42
CA GLY A 261 12.24 -16.34 -5.49
C GLY A 261 11.87 -16.80 -6.90
N ALA A 262 10.74 -17.47 -7.11
CA ALA A 262 10.20 -17.78 -8.44
C ALA A 262 9.61 -16.51 -9.06
N THR A 263 10.43 -15.69 -9.72
CA THR A 263 10.04 -14.38 -10.23
C THR A 263 9.61 -14.36 -11.70
N THR A 264 9.90 -15.39 -12.46
CA THR A 264 9.43 -15.49 -13.85
C THR A 264 8.15 -16.32 -13.94
N ARG A 265 7.31 -16.05 -14.95
CA ARG A 265 6.07 -16.81 -15.15
C ARG A 265 6.33 -18.32 -15.18
N ASN A 266 7.33 -18.77 -15.94
CA ASN A 266 7.65 -20.19 -16.04
C ASN A 266 8.06 -20.81 -14.70
N ALA A 267 8.88 -20.11 -13.92
CA ALA A 267 9.29 -20.57 -12.59
C ALA A 267 8.09 -20.67 -11.63
N ILE A 268 7.17 -19.69 -11.69
CA ILE A 268 5.95 -19.69 -10.89
C ILE A 268 5.03 -20.85 -11.30
N GLU A 269 4.83 -21.07 -12.62
CA GLU A 269 4.01 -22.16 -13.15
C GLU A 269 4.58 -23.55 -12.78
N GLN A 270 5.89 -23.71 -12.79
CA GLN A 270 6.58 -24.92 -12.32
C GLN A 270 6.37 -25.16 -10.81
N ASP A 271 6.50 -24.14 -10.00
CA ASP A 271 6.34 -24.22 -8.55
C ASP A 271 4.87 -24.50 -8.13
N VAL A 272 3.91 -23.89 -8.82
CA VAL A 272 2.47 -24.02 -8.55
C VAL A 272 1.87 -25.27 -9.22
N GLY A 273 2.52 -25.85 -10.23
CA GLY A 273 2.09 -27.02 -10.96
C GLY A 273 0.93 -26.79 -11.95
N ARG A 274 0.68 -25.52 -12.35
CA ARG A 274 -0.40 -25.16 -13.29
C ARG A 274 -0.14 -23.83 -13.98
N ALA A 275 -0.84 -23.58 -15.10
CA ALA A 275 -0.82 -22.28 -15.77
C ALA A 275 -1.42 -21.18 -14.88
N VAL A 276 -0.70 -20.06 -14.73
CA VAL A 276 -1.07 -18.96 -13.83
C VAL A 276 -1.25 -17.60 -14.51
N GLY A 277 -1.14 -17.53 -15.85
CA GLY A 277 -1.13 -16.25 -16.57
C GLY A 277 -2.29 -15.32 -16.24
N GLY A 278 -3.53 -15.82 -16.23
CA GLY A 278 -4.71 -15.02 -15.84
C GLY A 278 -4.70 -14.57 -14.38
N HIS A 279 -4.17 -15.40 -13.48
CA HIS A 279 -4.05 -15.04 -12.06
C HIS A 279 -2.99 -13.96 -11.83
N LEU A 280 -1.85 -14.01 -12.55
CA LEU A 280 -0.83 -12.96 -12.49
C LEU A 280 -1.38 -11.62 -12.98
N THR A 281 -2.15 -11.61 -14.08
CA THR A 281 -2.82 -10.40 -14.56
C THR A 281 -3.77 -9.80 -13.52
N ARG A 282 -4.56 -10.63 -12.83
CA ARG A 282 -5.44 -10.15 -11.75
C ARG A 282 -4.67 -9.66 -10.52
N LEU A 283 -3.62 -10.38 -10.11
CA LEU A 283 -2.76 -9.95 -8.99
C LEU A 283 -2.10 -8.59 -9.26
N GLU A 284 -1.74 -8.32 -10.52
CA GLU A 284 -1.16 -7.05 -10.95
C GLU A 284 -2.22 -5.94 -11.06
N ASN A 285 -3.27 -6.17 -11.86
CA ASN A 285 -4.19 -5.11 -12.31
C ASN A 285 -5.39 -4.91 -11.39
N ASP A 286 -5.93 -5.99 -10.79
CA ASP A 286 -7.15 -5.89 -9.98
C ASP A 286 -6.80 -5.75 -8.49
N TYR A 287 -5.84 -6.56 -8.01
CA TYR A 287 -5.47 -6.59 -6.58
C TYR A 287 -4.28 -5.69 -6.23
N HIS A 288 -3.45 -5.30 -7.21
CA HIS A 288 -2.23 -4.50 -7.01
C HIS A 288 -1.29 -5.08 -5.94
N LEU A 289 -1.18 -6.41 -5.90
CA LEU A 289 -0.34 -7.13 -4.93
C LEU A 289 1.03 -7.51 -5.49
N ILE A 290 1.14 -7.60 -6.81
CA ILE A 290 2.40 -7.83 -7.49
C ILE A 290 2.65 -6.72 -8.50
N ALA A 291 3.94 -6.45 -8.71
CA ALA A 291 4.41 -5.57 -9.78
C ALA A 291 5.15 -6.39 -10.83
N LYS A 292 4.85 -6.13 -12.08
CA LYS A 292 5.62 -6.61 -13.21
C LYS A 292 6.81 -5.70 -13.42
N GLN A 293 8.00 -6.20 -13.19
CA GLN A 293 9.24 -5.46 -13.37
C GLN A 293 9.90 -5.85 -14.69
N GLU A 294 10.27 -4.84 -15.48
CA GLU A 294 11.04 -4.97 -16.71
C GLU A 294 12.46 -4.45 -16.49
N PRO A 295 13.47 -4.97 -17.19
CA PRO A 295 14.81 -4.39 -17.13
C PRO A 295 14.78 -2.93 -17.55
N PHE A 296 15.58 -2.10 -16.90
CA PHE A 296 15.64 -0.67 -17.19
C PHE A 296 15.83 -0.41 -18.69
N ARG A 297 14.91 0.37 -19.30
CA ARG A 297 14.84 0.66 -20.75
C ARG A 297 14.81 -0.58 -21.65
N ALA A 298 14.13 -1.65 -21.20
CA ALA A 298 13.97 -2.86 -22.01
C ALA A 298 13.30 -2.56 -23.35
N ARG A 299 13.83 -3.14 -24.42
CA ARG A 299 13.22 -3.09 -25.77
C ARG A 299 12.19 -4.20 -26.02
N SER A 300 12.07 -5.16 -25.10
CA SER A 300 11.20 -6.33 -25.23
C SER A 300 10.69 -6.77 -23.88
N SER A 301 9.38 -6.97 -23.78
CA SER A 301 8.68 -7.48 -22.59
C SER A 301 8.90 -8.98 -22.30
N LYS A 302 9.83 -9.64 -23.00
CA LYS A 302 10.05 -11.10 -22.86
C LYS A 302 10.84 -11.51 -21.61
N VAL A 303 11.44 -10.54 -20.90
CA VAL A 303 12.31 -10.79 -19.74
C VAL A 303 11.78 -10.04 -18.54
N VAL A 304 10.58 -10.41 -18.12
CA VAL A 304 9.91 -9.77 -16.98
C VAL A 304 10.04 -10.59 -15.72
N ARG A 305 10.07 -9.90 -14.57
CA ARG A 305 9.99 -10.49 -13.24
C ARG A 305 8.71 -10.03 -12.53
N TYR A 306 8.07 -10.92 -11.81
CA TYR A 306 6.95 -10.62 -10.94
C TYR A 306 7.45 -10.55 -9.50
N LEU A 307 7.16 -9.45 -8.82
CA LEU A 307 7.56 -9.21 -7.44
C LEU A 307 6.33 -8.87 -6.61
N ILE A 308 6.27 -9.35 -5.38
CA ILE A 308 5.26 -8.87 -4.43
C ILE A 308 5.61 -7.43 -4.10
N ASP A 309 4.63 -6.53 -4.31
CA ASP A 309 4.85 -5.10 -4.11
C ASP A 309 4.96 -4.73 -2.64
N ASP A 310 4.29 -5.43 -1.79
CA ASP A 310 4.21 -5.20 -0.36
C ASP A 310 5.28 -5.97 0.43
N ARG A 311 6.14 -5.25 1.17
CA ARG A 311 7.23 -5.86 1.95
C ARG A 311 6.74 -6.76 3.08
N PHE A 312 5.65 -6.37 3.76
CA PHE A 312 5.08 -7.22 4.79
C PHE A 312 4.62 -8.57 4.22
N TYR A 313 3.99 -8.61 3.05
CA TYR A 313 3.61 -9.87 2.43
C TYR A 313 4.81 -10.69 1.98
N VAL A 314 5.90 -10.07 1.50
CA VAL A 314 7.15 -10.80 1.22
C VAL A 314 7.68 -11.49 2.48
N PHE A 315 7.71 -10.76 3.60
CA PHE A 315 8.13 -11.31 4.90
C PHE A 315 7.15 -12.40 5.36
N TRP A 316 5.85 -12.13 5.31
CA TRP A 316 4.81 -13.04 5.79
C TRP A 316 4.82 -14.38 5.03
N PHE A 317 4.84 -14.37 3.69
CA PHE A 317 4.91 -15.59 2.89
C PHE A 317 6.24 -16.34 3.07
N ARG A 318 7.34 -15.60 3.18
CA ARG A 318 8.66 -16.21 3.32
C ARG A 318 8.87 -16.91 4.63
N PHE A 319 8.34 -16.38 5.73
CA PHE A 319 8.60 -16.86 7.07
C PHE A 319 7.36 -17.36 7.80
N ILE A 320 6.29 -16.62 7.84
CA ILE A 320 5.09 -17.01 8.60
C ILE A 320 4.36 -18.14 7.86
N PHE A 321 3.93 -17.91 6.63
CA PHE A 321 3.17 -18.89 5.86
C PHE A 321 3.98 -20.16 5.55
N LYS A 322 5.25 -20.00 5.16
CA LYS A 322 6.13 -21.12 4.84
C LYS A 322 6.34 -22.08 6.02
N TYR A 323 6.41 -21.56 7.24
CA TYR A 323 6.69 -22.30 8.45
C TYR A 323 5.47 -22.40 9.38
N ASP A 324 4.25 -22.28 8.84
CA ASP A 324 2.99 -22.37 9.59
C ASP A 324 2.90 -23.63 10.48
N TYR A 325 3.45 -24.75 10.02
CA TYR A 325 3.53 -25.98 10.80
C TYR A 325 4.29 -25.81 12.13
N MET A 326 5.28 -24.89 12.22
CA MET A 326 5.96 -24.59 13.48
C MET A 326 5.06 -23.80 14.43
N LEU A 327 4.24 -22.90 13.88
CA LEU A 327 3.28 -22.13 14.67
C LEU A 327 2.17 -23.02 15.22
N GLN A 328 1.67 -23.99 14.43
CA GLN A 328 0.65 -24.95 14.85
C GLN A 328 1.07 -25.81 16.05
N ILE A 329 2.37 -26.12 16.17
CA ILE A 329 2.91 -26.87 17.33
C ILE A 329 3.50 -25.96 18.42
N GLY A 330 3.31 -24.65 18.34
CA GLY A 330 3.81 -23.69 19.34
C GLY A 330 5.33 -23.47 19.33
N SER A 331 6.02 -23.83 18.25
CA SER A 331 7.50 -23.76 18.16
C SER A 331 8.01 -22.37 17.77
N TYR A 332 7.54 -21.31 18.46
CA TYR A 332 7.85 -19.92 18.16
C TYR A 332 9.33 -19.60 18.21
N ASP A 333 10.06 -20.10 19.22
CA ASP A 333 11.49 -19.83 19.38
C ASP A 333 12.33 -20.42 18.23
N MET A 334 11.92 -21.58 17.70
CA MET A 334 12.59 -22.16 16.55
C MET A 334 12.35 -21.31 15.30
N LEU A 335 11.13 -20.83 15.10
CA LEU A 335 10.81 -19.96 13.97
C LEU A 335 11.58 -18.62 14.07
N ARG A 336 11.69 -18.02 15.27
CA ARG A 336 12.52 -16.82 15.49
C ARG A 336 13.98 -17.05 15.06
N LYS A 337 14.56 -18.20 15.45
CA LYS A 337 15.93 -18.58 15.04
C LYS A 337 16.05 -18.71 13.52
N VAL A 338 15.05 -19.31 12.85
CA VAL A 338 15.03 -19.43 11.38
C VAL A 338 15.00 -18.04 10.73
N VAL A 339 14.14 -17.14 11.21
CA VAL A 339 14.04 -15.78 10.66
C VAL A 339 15.35 -15.03 10.83
N LEU A 340 15.96 -15.03 12.03
CA LEU A 340 17.21 -14.33 12.29
C LEU A 340 18.39 -14.91 11.50
N ARG A 341 18.45 -16.23 11.33
CA ARG A 341 19.46 -16.89 10.48
C ARG A 341 19.36 -16.41 9.02
N ASP A 342 18.15 -16.33 8.48
CA ASP A 342 17.91 -16.04 7.08
C ASP A 342 17.79 -14.51 6.81
N TYR A 343 17.69 -13.69 7.86
CA TYR A 343 17.54 -12.24 7.79
C TYR A 343 18.63 -11.54 6.95
N PRO A 344 19.92 -11.86 7.04
CA PRO A 344 20.94 -11.18 6.23
C PRO A 344 20.70 -11.31 4.73
N VAL A 345 20.25 -12.47 4.27
CA VAL A 345 19.92 -12.72 2.86
C VAL A 345 18.60 -12.05 2.47
N PHE A 346 17.60 -12.16 3.32
CA PHE A 346 16.28 -11.55 3.12
C PHE A 346 16.36 -10.03 3.04
N SER A 347 17.06 -9.41 3.97
CA SER A 347 17.19 -7.96 4.05
C SER A 347 18.09 -7.36 2.96
N GLY A 348 18.98 -8.15 2.34
CA GLY A 348 19.72 -7.71 1.16
C GLY A 348 18.79 -7.28 0.00
N LYS A 349 17.77 -8.10 -0.30
CA LYS A 349 16.76 -7.75 -1.30
C LYS A 349 15.82 -6.61 -0.85
N ALA A 350 15.59 -6.48 0.45
CA ALA A 350 14.87 -5.34 0.99
C ALA A 350 15.67 -4.04 0.85
N LEU A 351 17.00 -4.09 1.03
CA LEU A 351 17.89 -2.95 0.88
C LEU A 351 17.94 -2.40 -0.56
N GLU A 352 17.98 -3.29 -1.57
CA GLU A 352 17.86 -2.88 -2.97
C GLU A 352 16.57 -2.08 -3.22
N ARG A 353 15.46 -2.53 -2.67
CA ARG A 353 14.18 -1.83 -2.80
C ARG A 353 14.13 -0.55 -1.98
N TYR A 354 14.71 -0.54 -0.78
CA TYR A 354 14.83 0.66 0.04
C TYR A 354 15.52 1.79 -0.74
N PHE A 355 16.65 1.51 -1.37
CA PHE A 355 17.34 2.54 -2.14
C PHE A 355 16.58 2.98 -3.39
N ARG A 356 15.92 2.07 -4.12
CA ARG A 356 15.05 2.48 -5.24
C ARG A 356 13.93 3.42 -4.77
N GLN A 357 13.32 3.13 -3.63
CA GLN A 357 12.30 3.98 -3.02
C GLN A 357 12.89 5.31 -2.56
N LYS A 358 14.00 5.31 -1.83
CA LYS A 358 14.71 6.53 -1.38
C LYS A 358 15.06 7.44 -2.55
N PHE A 359 15.54 6.89 -3.66
CA PHE A 359 15.84 7.66 -4.87
C PHE A 359 14.57 8.24 -5.52
N ALA A 360 13.47 7.49 -5.53
CA ALA A 360 12.19 7.99 -6.03
C ALA A 360 11.62 9.11 -5.15
N GLU A 361 11.69 8.96 -3.85
CA GLU A 361 11.26 9.97 -2.87
C GLU A 361 12.07 11.28 -2.97
N GLY A 362 13.35 11.19 -3.33
CA GLY A 362 14.22 12.36 -3.51
C GLY A 362 13.91 13.25 -4.71
N GLY A 363 13.07 12.82 -5.66
CA GLY A 363 12.58 13.63 -6.78
C GLY A 363 13.62 14.07 -7.82
N ALA A 364 14.89 13.64 -7.67
CA ALA A 364 15.97 14.07 -8.57
C ALA A 364 16.05 13.27 -9.89
N TRP A 365 15.29 12.19 -10.01
CA TRP A 365 15.40 11.24 -11.11
C TRP A 365 14.09 11.11 -11.86
N THR A 366 14.16 11.12 -13.19
CA THR A 366 12.98 10.95 -14.05
C THR A 366 12.62 9.47 -14.26
N ARG A 367 13.58 8.56 -14.07
CA ARG A 367 13.40 7.12 -14.19
C ARG A 367 14.31 6.36 -13.23
N ILE A 368 13.75 5.38 -12.54
CA ILE A 368 14.49 4.51 -11.61
C ILE A 368 14.10 3.07 -11.86
N GLY A 369 15.07 2.16 -11.80
CA GLY A 369 14.82 0.73 -11.96
C GLY A 369 16.04 -0.12 -11.64
N SER A 370 16.01 -1.36 -12.07
CA SER A 370 17.15 -2.29 -12.10
C SER A 370 17.30 -2.84 -13.51
N TRP A 371 18.46 -3.32 -13.82
CA TRP A 371 18.73 -3.89 -15.14
C TRP A 371 19.29 -5.31 -15.01
N TRP A 372 18.86 -6.19 -15.89
CA TRP A 372 19.42 -7.53 -16.07
C TRP A 372 19.38 -7.92 -17.54
N ASP A 373 20.32 -8.76 -17.95
CA ASP A 373 20.37 -9.29 -19.31
C ASP A 373 19.35 -10.43 -19.49
N ARG A 374 19.20 -10.87 -20.74
CA ARG A 374 18.24 -11.93 -21.09
C ARG A 374 18.51 -13.27 -20.40
N ARG A 375 19.76 -13.56 -20.04
CA ARG A 375 20.16 -14.80 -19.38
C ARG A 375 20.15 -14.67 -17.86
N GLY A 376 20.09 -13.45 -17.33
CA GLY A 376 20.19 -13.18 -15.90
C GLY A 376 21.61 -13.33 -15.35
N GLU A 377 22.62 -13.34 -16.24
CA GLU A 377 24.04 -13.45 -15.86
C GLU A 377 24.59 -12.10 -15.36
N ASN A 378 24.08 -11.00 -15.93
CA ASN A 378 24.44 -9.66 -15.53
C ASN A 378 23.22 -8.95 -14.94
N GLU A 379 23.35 -8.47 -13.72
CA GLU A 379 22.31 -7.70 -13.01
C GLU A 379 22.92 -6.46 -12.38
N ILE A 380 22.22 -5.32 -12.46
CA ILE A 380 22.52 -4.06 -11.81
C ILE A 380 21.35 -3.74 -10.88
N ASP A 381 21.64 -3.57 -9.60
CA ASP A 381 20.62 -3.45 -8.55
C ASP A 381 19.83 -2.14 -8.62
N LEU A 382 20.50 -1.02 -9.00
CA LEU A 382 19.87 0.28 -9.14
C LEU A 382 20.45 1.04 -10.32
N VAL A 383 19.55 1.48 -11.20
CA VAL A 383 19.82 2.41 -12.30
C VAL A 383 18.87 3.59 -12.14
N ALA A 384 19.40 4.80 -12.10
CA ALA A 384 18.62 6.04 -12.03
C ALA A 384 19.04 6.99 -13.15
N GLU A 385 18.06 7.59 -13.81
CA GLU A 385 18.28 8.48 -14.95
C GLU A 385 17.52 9.78 -14.75
N ASN A 386 18.20 10.89 -14.98
CA ASN A 386 17.58 12.18 -15.15
C ASN A 386 17.68 12.56 -16.64
N GLU A 387 16.54 12.49 -17.34
CA GLU A 387 16.46 12.78 -18.78
C GLU A 387 16.68 14.28 -19.07
N LEU A 388 16.33 15.17 -18.13
CA LEU A 388 16.48 16.63 -18.28
C LEU A 388 17.96 17.04 -18.20
N ASP A 389 18.65 16.54 -17.18
CA ASP A 389 20.08 16.85 -16.96
C ASP A 389 21.00 15.92 -17.76
N ARG A 390 20.43 14.92 -18.45
CA ARG A 390 21.15 13.91 -19.22
C ARG A 390 22.21 13.18 -18.39
N THR A 391 21.86 12.82 -17.16
CA THR A 391 22.73 12.10 -16.22
C THR A 391 22.21 10.68 -15.97
N LEU A 392 23.12 9.77 -15.69
CA LEU A 392 22.84 8.37 -15.37
C LEU A 392 23.64 7.99 -14.13
N ALA A 393 22.97 7.32 -13.17
CA ALA A 393 23.62 6.77 -11.99
C ALA A 393 23.38 5.26 -11.93
N VAL A 394 24.42 4.49 -11.61
CA VAL A 394 24.41 3.04 -11.58
C VAL A 394 25.07 2.54 -10.30
N TYR A 395 24.33 1.77 -9.50
CA TYR A 395 24.82 1.29 -8.23
C TYR A 395 24.58 -0.21 -8.05
N GLU A 396 25.58 -0.88 -7.45
CA GLU A 396 25.39 -2.14 -6.74
C GLU A 396 24.89 -1.85 -5.32
N VAL A 397 24.06 -2.73 -4.76
CA VAL A 397 23.56 -2.61 -3.40
C VAL A 397 24.05 -3.80 -2.59
N LYS A 398 24.78 -3.54 -1.52
CA LYS A 398 25.36 -4.57 -0.64
C LYS A 398 25.11 -4.19 0.81
N ARG A 399 24.81 -5.15 1.69
CA ARG A 399 24.73 -4.89 3.13
C ARG A 399 26.06 -4.42 3.72
N ASP A 400 27.17 -4.90 3.17
CA ASP A 400 28.55 -4.55 3.55
C ASP A 400 29.26 -4.03 2.31
N SER A 401 29.64 -2.75 2.34
CA SER A 401 30.36 -2.06 1.26
C SER A 401 31.69 -2.73 0.90
N LYS A 402 32.33 -3.46 1.84
CA LYS A 402 33.57 -4.22 1.59
C LYS A 402 33.41 -5.36 0.59
N ARG A 403 32.18 -5.79 0.33
CA ARG A 403 31.88 -6.83 -0.67
C ARG A 403 31.72 -6.28 -2.08
N TYR A 404 31.87 -4.97 -2.26
CA TYR A 404 31.80 -4.33 -3.57
C TYR A 404 33.04 -4.64 -4.43
N ARG A 405 32.81 -4.93 -5.70
CA ARG A 405 33.84 -5.18 -6.72
C ARG A 405 33.62 -4.19 -7.87
N GLY A 406 34.41 -3.11 -7.89
CA GLY A 406 34.25 -2.05 -8.88
C GLY A 406 34.42 -2.52 -10.32
N GLU A 407 35.39 -3.40 -10.56
CA GLU A 407 35.66 -3.99 -11.90
C GLU A 407 34.46 -4.82 -12.42
N GLU A 408 33.78 -5.57 -11.53
CA GLU A 408 32.58 -6.33 -11.89
C GLU A 408 31.42 -5.39 -12.30
N LEU A 409 31.22 -4.30 -11.55
CA LEU A 409 30.23 -3.31 -11.89
C LEU A 409 30.56 -2.63 -13.22
N ASP A 410 31.83 -2.29 -13.47
CA ASP A 410 32.28 -1.69 -14.74
C ASP A 410 31.98 -2.59 -15.94
N ALA A 411 32.22 -3.90 -15.82
CA ALA A 411 31.89 -4.87 -16.86
C ALA A 411 30.38 -4.93 -17.13
N LYS A 412 29.54 -4.92 -16.08
CA LYS A 412 28.07 -4.88 -16.17
C LYS A 412 27.59 -3.59 -16.82
N ILE A 413 28.14 -2.43 -16.42
CA ILE A 413 27.83 -1.12 -17.02
C ILE A 413 28.15 -1.11 -18.51
N LYS A 414 29.31 -1.63 -18.90
CA LYS A 414 29.70 -1.72 -20.32
C LYS A 414 28.70 -2.55 -21.13
N THR A 415 28.25 -3.68 -20.58
CA THR A 415 27.23 -4.53 -21.18
C THR A 415 25.89 -3.80 -21.28
N PHE A 416 25.45 -3.16 -20.20
CA PHE A 416 24.23 -2.37 -20.13
C PHE A 416 24.22 -1.23 -21.17
N LEU A 417 25.29 -0.42 -21.24
CA LEU A 417 25.42 0.68 -22.20
C LEU A 417 25.43 0.19 -23.67
N SER A 418 25.99 -0.97 -23.94
CA SER A 418 25.94 -1.56 -25.28
C SER A 418 24.53 -1.87 -25.77
N VAL A 419 23.63 -2.23 -24.82
CA VAL A 419 22.21 -2.47 -25.11
C VAL A 419 21.43 -1.16 -25.31
N LEU A 420 21.81 -0.06 -24.62
CA LEU A 420 21.21 1.26 -24.78
C LEU A 420 21.54 1.95 -26.12
N GLY A 421 22.63 1.58 -26.77
CA GLY A 421 23.07 2.14 -28.07
C GLY A 421 23.53 3.59 -27.98
N ARG A 422 22.98 4.52 -28.79
CA ARG A 422 23.41 5.95 -28.84
C ARG A 422 23.31 6.73 -27.53
N GLN A 423 22.61 6.21 -26.51
CA GLN A 423 22.54 6.83 -25.19
C GLN A 423 23.75 6.49 -24.30
N ALA A 424 24.69 5.70 -24.81
CA ALA A 424 25.91 5.29 -24.08
C ALA A 424 26.91 6.44 -23.80
N SER A 425 26.65 7.67 -24.30
CA SER A 425 27.53 8.85 -24.10
C SER A 425 27.14 9.71 -22.89
N LEU A 426 26.20 9.26 -22.06
CA LEU A 426 25.83 10.00 -20.87
C LEU A 426 26.91 9.84 -19.79
N PRO A 427 27.20 10.90 -18.99
CA PRO A 427 28.06 10.75 -17.83
C PRO A 427 27.38 9.80 -16.83
N VAL A 428 28.12 8.76 -16.42
CA VAL A 428 27.64 7.73 -15.53
C VAL A 428 28.28 7.88 -14.14
N ALA A 429 27.50 8.29 -13.16
CA ALA A 429 27.88 8.15 -11.75
C ALA A 429 27.76 6.68 -11.36
N ARG A 430 28.73 6.13 -10.65
CA ARG A 430 28.76 4.71 -10.26
C ARG A 430 29.30 4.50 -8.85
N GLY A 431 28.87 3.44 -8.21
CA GLY A 431 29.34 3.10 -6.87
C GLY A 431 28.59 1.94 -6.23
N VAL A 432 28.76 1.84 -4.94
CA VAL A 432 28.02 0.93 -4.08
C VAL A 432 27.15 1.73 -3.13
N LEU A 433 25.97 1.20 -2.83
CA LEU A 433 25.12 1.65 -1.75
C LEU A 433 25.03 0.54 -0.69
N SER A 434 25.17 0.92 0.57
CA SER A 434 25.22 -0.02 1.68
C SER A 434 24.38 0.45 2.87
N LEU A 435 24.46 -0.28 3.98
CA LEU A 435 23.85 0.16 5.25
C LEU A 435 24.35 1.55 5.68
N ASP A 436 25.60 1.89 5.35
CA ASP A 436 26.19 3.17 5.72
C ASP A 436 25.53 4.38 5.00
N ASP A 437 24.81 4.13 3.89
CA ASP A 437 24.15 5.14 3.06
C ASP A 437 22.65 5.30 3.36
N MET A 438 22.12 4.59 4.34
CA MET A 438 20.68 4.62 4.70
C MET A 438 20.23 5.88 5.43
#